data_7da32e84352679b9d045deb085125ae2
#
_entry.id   7da32e84352679b9d045deb085125ae2
#
_cell.length_a   1.000
_cell.length_b   1.000
_cell.length_c   1.000
_cell.angle_alpha   90.00
_cell.angle_beta   90.00
_cell.angle_gamma   90.00
#
_symmetry.space_group_name_H-M   'P 1'
#
loop_
_entity.id
_entity.type
_entity.pdbx_description
1 polymer ?
#
loop_
_entity_poly.entity_id
_entity_poly.type
_entity_poly.pdbx_seq_one_letter_code
_entity_poly.pdbx_strand_id
1 'polypeptide(L)'
;MIKKLSLFLSFLMALSLSSAVFATSAERDEGIKCISKGSWQTALYDKDRNGRDVYTNIRVGDSYKGGQCMGRCGGACGGWAPSAWTKDCLDHDICIVDQNGENGLAWDKNCGDEFNHAADDYTFGVWRGCRG
;
A
#
# COMPACT_ATOMS: atom_id res chain seq x y z
N MET A 1 64.38 -32.27 2.01
CA MET A 1 63.88 -31.12 2.76
C MET A 1 62.63 -30.59 2.06
N ILE A 2 61.47 -30.98 2.54
CA ILE A 2 60.20 -30.58 1.93
C ILE A 2 59.60 -29.46 2.80
N LYS A 3 59.61 -28.24 2.23
CA LYS A 3 58.99 -27.09 2.91
C LYS A 3 57.48 -27.23 2.83
N LYS A 4 56.84 -27.39 3.99
CA LYS A 4 55.39 -27.38 4.14
C LYS A 4 54.92 -25.95 3.86
N LEU A 5 54.30 -25.76 2.72
CA LEU A 5 53.57 -24.54 2.38
C LEU A 5 52.20 -24.61 3.04
N SER A 6 52.09 -23.95 4.19
CA SER A 6 50.84 -23.84 4.91
C SER A 6 49.92 -22.85 4.14
N LEU A 7 48.95 -23.39 3.44
CA LEU A 7 47.89 -22.58 2.84
C LEU A 7 46.94 -22.16 3.96
N PHE A 8 47.13 -20.96 4.48
CA PHE A 8 46.09 -20.28 5.24
C PHE A 8 44.98 -19.85 4.27
N LEU A 9 44.05 -20.76 4.07
CA LEU A 9 42.80 -20.45 3.41
C LEU A 9 41.97 -19.66 4.38
N SER A 10 42.16 -18.34 4.38
CA SER A 10 41.30 -17.41 5.11
C SER A 10 39.92 -17.42 4.46
N PHE A 11 39.08 -18.26 5.03
CA PHE A 11 37.65 -18.28 4.73
C PHE A 11 37.06 -16.98 5.29
N LEU A 12 37.15 -15.89 4.54
CA LEU A 12 36.33 -14.70 4.80
C LEU A 12 34.88 -15.09 4.53
N MET A 13 34.25 -15.61 5.57
CA MET A 13 32.79 -15.65 5.63
C MET A 13 32.32 -14.22 5.68
N ALA A 14 32.06 -13.64 4.50
CA ALA A 14 31.28 -12.43 4.40
C ALA A 14 29.87 -12.78 4.93
N LEU A 15 29.65 -12.54 6.22
CA LEU A 15 28.30 -12.45 6.76
C LEU A 15 27.64 -11.27 6.04
N SER A 16 27.00 -11.55 4.92
CA SER A 16 25.99 -10.66 4.37
C SER A 16 24.87 -10.64 5.41
N LEU A 17 24.91 -9.66 6.29
CA LEU A 17 23.77 -9.24 7.07
C LEU A 17 22.73 -8.75 6.05
N SER A 18 21.97 -9.69 5.53
CA SER A 18 20.72 -9.38 4.82
C SER A 18 19.86 -8.71 5.87
N SER A 19 19.86 -7.38 5.90
CA SER A 19 18.87 -6.62 6.60
C SER A 19 17.53 -7.05 5.99
N ALA A 20 16.84 -7.95 6.63
CA ALA A 20 15.46 -8.24 6.31
C ALA A 20 14.70 -6.95 6.57
N VAL A 21 14.49 -6.16 5.52
CA VAL A 21 13.56 -5.05 5.57
C VAL A 21 12.20 -5.74 5.72
N PHE A 22 11.70 -5.74 6.93
CA PHE A 22 10.32 -6.17 7.16
C PHE A 22 9.44 -5.08 6.54
N ALA A 23 8.64 -5.46 5.54
CA ALA A 23 7.61 -4.58 5.01
C ALA A 23 6.76 -4.08 6.18
N THR A 24 6.46 -2.77 6.17
CA THR A 24 5.55 -2.17 7.14
C THR A 24 4.14 -2.71 6.94
N SER A 25 3.23 -2.36 7.84
CA SER A 25 1.83 -2.77 7.67
C SER A 25 1.21 -2.12 6.43
N ALA A 26 1.63 -0.90 6.08
CA ALA A 26 1.19 -0.19 4.89
C ALA A 26 1.74 -0.79 3.58
N GLU A 27 2.91 -1.40 3.62
CA GLU A 27 3.51 -2.05 2.44
C GLU A 27 2.96 -3.46 2.15
N ARG A 28 2.10 -3.97 3.01
CA ARG A 28 1.51 -5.30 2.83
C ARG A 28 0.19 -5.20 2.09
N ASP A 29 0.15 -5.77 0.90
CA ASP A 29 -1.09 -6.06 0.21
C ASP A 29 -1.92 -7.05 1.06
N GLU A 30 -3.09 -6.62 1.51
CA GLU A 30 -4.02 -7.44 2.29
C GLU A 30 -4.92 -8.32 1.40
N GLY A 31 -4.76 -8.21 0.08
CA GLY A 31 -5.68 -8.75 -0.90
C GLY A 31 -7.05 -8.05 -0.83
N ILE A 32 -7.98 -8.47 -1.67
CA ILE A 32 -9.28 -7.79 -1.81
C ILE A 32 -10.10 -7.89 -0.53
N LYS A 33 -10.11 -6.82 0.26
CA LYS A 33 -10.84 -6.69 1.50
C LYS A 33 -11.97 -5.67 1.38
N CYS A 34 -13.19 -6.17 1.26
CA CYS A 34 -14.36 -5.30 1.16
C CYS A 34 -14.59 -4.47 2.43
N ILE A 35 -14.94 -3.21 2.24
CA ILE A 35 -15.41 -2.32 3.30
C ILE A 35 -16.80 -1.79 2.96
N SER A 36 -17.59 -1.45 3.98
CA SER A 36 -18.95 -0.97 3.77
C SER A 36 -19.02 0.54 3.85
N LYS A 37 -19.69 1.17 2.90
CA LYS A 37 -20.00 2.60 2.93
C LYS A 37 -20.69 2.95 4.24
N GLY A 38 -20.24 4.04 4.87
CA GLY A 38 -20.74 4.49 6.16
C GLY A 38 -20.10 3.82 7.39
N SER A 39 -19.31 2.75 7.22
CA SER A 39 -18.54 2.17 8.34
C SER A 39 -17.30 3.01 8.67
N TRP A 40 -16.86 2.97 9.93
CA TRP A 40 -15.58 3.53 10.32
C TRP A 40 -14.45 2.55 10.01
N GLN A 41 -13.40 3.04 9.37
CA GLN A 41 -12.20 2.28 9.02
C GLN A 41 -10.96 3.11 9.36
N THR A 42 -9.88 2.43 9.65
CA THR A 42 -8.56 3.05 9.75
C THR A 42 -7.85 2.88 8.42
N ALA A 43 -7.64 3.97 7.70
CA ALA A 43 -6.75 3.99 6.55
C ALA A 43 -5.30 3.92 7.03
N LEU A 44 -4.48 3.22 6.28
CA LEU A 44 -3.08 2.97 6.59
C LEU A 44 -2.25 3.16 5.32
N TYR A 45 -1.29 4.07 5.38
CA TYR A 45 -0.34 4.27 4.29
C TYR A 45 1.05 4.58 4.85
N ASP A 46 2.09 4.42 4.08
CA ASP A 46 3.42 4.84 4.49
C ASP A 46 3.77 6.22 3.94
N LYS A 47 4.54 6.96 4.72
CA LYS A 47 4.97 8.28 4.31
C LYS A 47 6.29 8.20 3.57
N ASP A 48 6.31 8.67 2.31
CA ASP A 48 7.52 8.77 1.49
C ASP A 48 8.18 7.39 1.23
N ARG A 49 7.44 6.29 1.30
CA ARG A 49 7.95 4.91 1.17
C ARG A 49 9.13 4.61 2.11
N ASN A 50 9.14 5.22 3.27
CA ASN A 50 10.26 5.07 4.21
C ASN A 50 9.94 4.21 5.44
N GLY A 51 8.85 3.47 5.36
CA GLY A 51 8.45 2.52 6.39
C GLY A 51 7.87 3.15 7.65
N ARG A 52 7.36 4.36 7.56
CA ARG A 52 6.61 4.98 8.65
C ARG A 52 5.13 4.96 8.35
N ASP A 53 4.44 4.04 8.99
CA ASP A 53 2.99 3.92 8.88
C ASP A 53 2.27 5.17 9.43
N VAL A 54 1.33 5.67 8.66
CA VAL A 54 0.40 6.73 9.07
C VAL A 54 -1.00 6.16 9.13
N TYR A 55 -1.70 6.47 10.21
CA TYR A 55 -3.04 5.94 10.49
C TYR A 55 -4.06 7.08 10.51
N THR A 56 -5.11 6.94 9.73
CA THR A 56 -6.21 7.92 9.68
C THR A 56 -7.55 7.20 9.83
N ASN A 57 -8.30 7.53 10.89
CA ASN A 57 -9.66 7.02 11.05
C ASN A 57 -10.63 7.85 10.22
N ILE A 58 -11.40 7.18 9.38
CA ILE A 58 -12.35 7.82 8.50
C ILE A 58 -13.62 6.97 8.33
N ARG A 59 -14.72 7.64 8.07
CA ARG A 59 -15.95 6.97 7.66
C ARG A 59 -15.93 6.76 6.15
N VAL A 60 -16.08 5.52 5.73
CA VAL A 60 -16.05 5.12 4.32
C VAL A 60 -17.13 5.85 3.53
N GLY A 61 -16.73 6.45 2.42
CA GLY A 61 -17.62 7.23 1.54
C GLY A 61 -17.74 8.71 1.91
N ASP A 62 -17.22 9.14 3.03
CA ASP A 62 -17.19 10.55 3.40
C ASP A 62 -16.12 11.31 2.57
N SER A 63 -16.20 12.63 2.61
CA SER A 63 -15.16 13.51 2.06
C SER A 63 -14.06 13.74 3.10
N TYR A 64 -12.82 13.83 2.63
CA TYR A 64 -11.67 14.10 3.47
C TYR A 64 -10.71 15.05 2.78
N LYS A 65 -10.41 16.20 3.41
CA LYS A 65 -9.46 17.23 2.92
C LYS A 65 -9.59 17.57 1.42
N GLY A 66 -10.83 17.60 0.91
CA GLY A 66 -11.10 17.88 -0.51
C GLY A 66 -11.24 16.65 -1.40
N GLY A 67 -10.76 15.51 -0.99
CA GLY A 67 -11.10 14.23 -1.63
C GLY A 67 -12.52 13.79 -1.32
N GLN A 68 -13.15 13.04 -2.19
CA GLN A 68 -14.53 12.60 -2.07
C GLN A 68 -14.66 11.08 -2.17
N CYS A 69 -15.64 10.53 -1.47
CA CYS A 69 -15.97 9.09 -1.51
C CYS A 69 -14.79 8.18 -1.17
N MET A 70 -14.09 8.51 -0.06
CA MET A 70 -12.94 7.75 0.42
C MET A 70 -13.25 6.25 0.55
N GLY A 71 -12.38 5.43 -0.01
CA GLY A 71 -12.49 3.97 -0.05
C GLY A 71 -13.19 3.39 -1.26
N ARG A 72 -13.61 4.25 -2.21
CA ARG A 72 -14.16 3.81 -3.47
C ARG A 72 -13.05 3.63 -4.50
N CYS A 73 -12.92 2.45 -5.06
CA CYS A 73 -11.93 2.21 -6.11
C CYS A 73 -12.25 3.01 -7.37
N GLY A 74 -11.26 3.76 -7.87
CA GLY A 74 -11.40 4.64 -9.02
C GLY A 74 -11.80 6.07 -8.66
N GLY A 75 -11.62 6.99 -9.60
CA GLY A 75 -11.80 8.43 -9.37
C GLY A 75 -13.26 8.83 -9.09
N ALA A 76 -13.39 9.83 -8.22
CA ALA A 76 -14.65 10.51 -7.88
C ALA A 76 -15.76 9.63 -7.24
N CYS A 77 -16.84 10.28 -6.82
CA CYS A 77 -17.96 9.65 -6.08
C CYS A 77 -18.89 8.79 -6.91
N GLY A 78 -18.74 8.73 -8.17
CA GLY A 78 -19.64 7.94 -8.99
C GLY A 78 -19.48 8.25 -10.46
N GLY A 79 -19.49 7.22 -11.22
CA GLY A 79 -19.84 7.15 -12.59
C GLY A 79 -20.99 6.15 -12.72
N TRP A 80 -21.47 5.97 -13.90
CA TRP A 80 -22.47 4.98 -14.24
C TRP A 80 -21.98 3.51 -14.06
N ALA A 81 -20.66 3.30 -13.91
CA ALA A 81 -20.07 1.99 -13.72
C ALA A 81 -20.03 1.60 -12.24
N PRO A 82 -20.36 0.34 -11.91
CA PRO A 82 -20.16 -0.19 -10.56
C PRO A 82 -18.68 -0.11 -10.18
N SER A 83 -18.41 0.22 -8.92
CA SER A 83 -17.08 0.31 -8.38
C SER A 83 -17.01 -0.42 -7.06
N ALA A 84 -15.85 -0.98 -6.75
CA ALA A 84 -15.60 -1.62 -5.48
C ALA A 84 -15.41 -0.61 -4.36
N TRP A 85 -15.64 -1.07 -3.12
CA TRP A 85 -15.30 -0.37 -1.88
C TRP A 85 -14.39 -1.28 -1.09
N THR A 86 -13.12 -0.93 -1.00
CA THR A 86 -12.10 -1.81 -0.45
C THR A 86 -11.12 -1.07 0.45
N LYS A 87 -10.40 -1.86 1.25
CA LYS A 87 -9.43 -1.32 2.20
C LYS A 87 -8.25 -0.66 1.48
N ASP A 88 -7.68 -1.32 0.46
CA ASP A 88 -6.52 -0.80 -0.26
C ASP A 88 -6.88 0.46 -1.05
N CYS A 89 -8.09 0.54 -1.62
CA CYS A 89 -8.57 1.77 -2.23
C CYS A 89 -8.73 2.91 -1.21
N LEU A 90 -9.13 2.60 0.04
CA LEU A 90 -9.20 3.60 1.09
C LEU A 90 -7.81 4.12 1.49
N ASP A 91 -6.85 3.24 1.61
CA ASP A 91 -5.48 3.57 1.97
C ASP A 91 -4.84 4.46 0.91
N HIS A 92 -5.01 4.12 -0.35
CA HIS A 92 -4.57 4.91 -1.48
C HIS A 92 -5.25 6.29 -1.53
N ASP A 93 -6.58 6.38 -1.38
CA ASP A 93 -7.31 7.64 -1.38
C ASP A 93 -6.82 8.59 -0.29
N ILE A 94 -6.60 8.08 0.93
CA ILE A 94 -6.11 8.88 2.06
C ILE A 94 -4.66 9.29 1.85
N CYS A 95 -3.82 8.39 1.33
CA CYS A 95 -2.44 8.73 0.99
C CYS A 95 -2.37 9.90 0.01
N ILE A 96 -3.13 9.83 -1.10
CA ILE A 96 -3.17 10.91 -2.11
C ILE A 96 -3.53 12.26 -1.48
N VAL A 97 -4.55 12.28 -0.66
CA VAL A 97 -5.04 13.53 -0.06
C VAL A 97 -4.05 14.07 0.98
N ASP A 98 -3.44 13.22 1.79
CA ASP A 98 -2.52 13.62 2.84
C ASP A 98 -1.12 13.99 2.31
N GLN A 99 -0.67 13.34 1.26
CA GLN A 99 0.66 13.56 0.68
C GLN A 99 0.66 14.51 -0.51
N ASN A 100 -0.48 15.11 -0.88
CA ASN A 100 -0.65 15.85 -2.12
C ASN A 100 -0.14 15.03 -3.31
N GLY A 101 -0.55 13.78 -3.40
CA GLY A 101 -0.18 12.85 -4.47
C GLY A 101 -0.48 13.48 -5.83
N GLU A 102 0.57 13.77 -6.59
CA GLU A 102 0.46 14.57 -7.82
C GLU A 102 -0.36 13.86 -8.88
N ASN A 103 -0.28 12.53 -8.93
CA ASN A 103 -0.90 11.74 -9.99
C ASN A 103 -1.70 10.53 -9.49
N GLY A 104 -1.51 10.11 -8.25
CA GLY A 104 -2.18 8.95 -7.66
C GLY A 104 -1.99 7.66 -8.46
N LEU A 105 -0.87 7.49 -9.13
CA LEU A 105 -0.57 6.36 -10.02
C LEU A 105 0.63 5.57 -9.48
N ALA A 106 0.88 4.40 -10.07
CA ALA A 106 1.91 3.46 -9.64
C ALA A 106 3.33 4.04 -9.51
N TRP A 107 3.64 5.10 -10.24
CA TRP A 107 4.93 5.80 -10.19
C TRP A 107 4.93 7.02 -9.26
N ASP A 108 3.83 7.31 -8.58
CA ASP A 108 3.83 8.33 -7.55
C ASP A 108 4.81 7.94 -6.44
N LYS A 109 5.70 8.87 -6.09
CA LYS A 109 6.77 8.60 -5.12
C LYS A 109 6.25 8.42 -3.69
N ASN A 110 5.05 8.94 -3.40
CA ASN A 110 4.48 8.93 -2.07
C ASN A 110 3.42 7.83 -1.90
N CYS A 111 2.59 7.60 -2.93
CA CYS A 111 1.41 6.73 -2.85
C CYS A 111 1.36 5.65 -3.95
N GLY A 112 2.47 5.39 -4.63
CA GLY A 112 2.48 4.46 -5.75
C GLY A 112 2.46 2.99 -5.33
N ASP A 113 2.86 2.66 -4.12
CA ASP A 113 2.74 1.34 -3.53
C ASP A 113 1.30 1.06 -3.12
N GLU A 114 0.62 2.00 -2.46
CA GLU A 114 -0.81 1.88 -2.17
C GLU A 114 -1.64 1.81 -3.46
N PHE A 115 -1.23 2.52 -4.52
CA PHE A 115 -1.86 2.34 -5.83
C PHE A 115 -1.72 0.92 -6.35
N ASN A 116 -0.54 0.33 -6.24
CA ASN A 116 -0.30 -1.04 -6.70
C ASN A 116 -1.12 -2.05 -5.89
N HIS A 117 -1.28 -1.86 -4.59
CA HIS A 117 -2.15 -2.68 -3.74
C HIS A 117 -3.62 -2.52 -4.13
N ALA A 118 -4.06 -1.31 -4.46
CA ALA A 118 -5.43 -1.05 -4.89
C ALA A 118 -5.77 -1.50 -6.33
N ALA A 119 -4.77 -1.89 -7.13
CA ALA A 119 -4.97 -2.17 -8.55
C ALA A 119 -5.80 -3.44 -8.80
N ASP A 120 -5.59 -4.50 -8.03
CA ASP A 120 -6.39 -5.72 -8.12
C ASP A 120 -7.79 -5.52 -7.51
N ASP A 121 -7.90 -4.72 -6.45
CA ASP A 121 -9.16 -4.31 -5.84
C ASP A 121 -10.04 -3.53 -6.84
N TYR A 122 -9.44 -2.61 -7.59
CA TYR A 122 -10.15 -1.89 -8.67
C TYR A 122 -10.68 -2.86 -9.73
N THR A 123 -9.86 -3.84 -10.11
CA THR A 123 -10.18 -4.77 -11.19
C THR A 123 -11.17 -5.84 -10.77
N PHE A 124 -11.00 -6.42 -9.58
CA PHE A 124 -11.71 -7.62 -9.14
C PHE A 124 -12.64 -7.40 -7.96
N GLY A 125 -12.58 -6.27 -7.27
CA GLY A 125 -13.35 -6.02 -6.06
C GLY A 125 -14.86 -6.12 -6.27
N VAL A 126 -15.38 -5.65 -7.42
CA VAL A 126 -16.81 -5.78 -7.75
C VAL A 126 -17.21 -7.24 -7.90
N TRP A 127 -16.37 -8.08 -8.51
CA TRP A 127 -16.61 -9.52 -8.67
C TRP A 127 -16.57 -10.25 -7.32
N ARG A 128 -15.77 -9.76 -6.38
CA ARG A 128 -15.72 -10.24 -5.01
C ARG A 128 -16.92 -9.80 -4.16
N GLY A 129 -17.76 -8.91 -4.69
CA GLY A 129 -18.94 -8.42 -3.99
C GLY A 129 -18.73 -7.15 -3.16
N CYS A 130 -17.60 -6.45 -3.31
CA CYS A 130 -17.28 -5.22 -2.59
C CYS A 130 -18.09 -4.01 -3.12
N ARG A 131 -19.40 -4.06 -3.01
CA ARG A 131 -20.30 -3.07 -3.62
C ARG A 131 -20.69 -1.89 -2.71
N GLY A 132 -20.19 -1.84 -1.49
CA GLY A 132 -20.41 -0.75 -0.53
C GLY A 132 -21.65 -0.90 0.34
#